data_08b3e7d17bbcce46b9d71c3aad4d5b22
#
_entry.id   08b3e7d17bbcce46b9d71c3aad4d5b22
#
_cell.length_a   1.000
_cell.length_b   1.000
_cell.length_c   1.000
_cell.angle_alpha   90.00
_cell.angle_beta   90.00
_cell.angle_gamma   90.00
#
_symmetry.space_group_name_H-M   'P 1'
#
loop_
_entity.id
_entity.type
_entity.pdbx_description
1 polymer ?
#
loop_
_entity_poly.entity_id
_entity_poly.type
_entity_poly.pdbx_seq_one_letter_code
_entity_poly.pdbx_strand_id
1 'polypeptide(L)'
;MRYFKLFTIFIIAGFVFVPLLKVSAKTESKPPAMYSKSCLNCHTEFKEMKDTLAGNFKSRSGKAKSIQVKINKRMVLVKYTPETTVKNVPKIKSLKGTIPLRIHYKKEGNDLVATEIVAKPKITVPEEQLIDVKELTTLVAQGPEKGNFLLMDSRPGIKFNEGHIPGAVSIPFSKMKSMKDKLPKDKNKLIIFYCEGFR
;
A
#
# COMPACT_ATOMS: atom_id res chain seq x y z
N MET A 1 -8.44 -92.39 -33.88
CA MET A 1 -8.13 -91.97 -32.49
C MET A 1 -7.52 -90.59 -32.53
N ARG A 2 -8.29 -89.60 -32.18
CA ARG A 2 -7.81 -88.17 -32.13
C ARG A 2 -7.58 -87.79 -30.71
N TYR A 3 -6.33 -87.48 -30.35
CA TYR A 3 -5.96 -86.98 -29.03
C TYR A 3 -6.25 -85.50 -28.93
N PHE A 4 -7.11 -85.14 -28.00
CA PHE A 4 -7.44 -83.77 -27.66
C PHE A 4 -6.41 -83.30 -26.55
N LYS A 5 -5.56 -82.36 -26.89
CA LYS A 5 -4.63 -81.77 -25.88
C LYS A 5 -5.32 -80.59 -25.21
N LEU A 6 -5.64 -80.74 -23.94
CA LEU A 6 -6.05 -79.62 -23.08
C LEU A 6 -4.85 -78.69 -22.83
N PHE A 7 -5.00 -77.46 -23.24
CA PHE A 7 -4.07 -76.37 -22.90
C PHE A 7 -4.59 -75.67 -21.64
N THR A 8 -3.90 -75.82 -20.52
CA THR A 8 -4.20 -75.16 -19.27
C THR A 8 -3.50 -73.75 -19.31
N ILE A 9 -4.31 -72.68 -19.41
CA ILE A 9 -3.82 -71.30 -19.35
C ILE A 9 -3.74 -70.88 -17.89
N PHE A 10 -2.52 -70.71 -17.40
CA PHE A 10 -2.24 -70.08 -16.09
C PHE A 10 -2.39 -68.58 -16.25
N ILE A 11 -3.45 -67.96 -15.67
CA ILE A 11 -3.60 -66.51 -15.57
C ILE A 11 -2.83 -66.07 -14.31
N ILE A 12 -1.64 -65.47 -14.51
CA ILE A 12 -0.90 -64.81 -13.43
C ILE A 12 -1.56 -63.46 -13.23
N ALA A 13 -2.34 -63.27 -12.15
CA ALA A 13 -2.86 -61.99 -11.73
C ALA A 13 -1.69 -61.17 -11.12
N GLY A 14 -1.12 -60.32 -11.96
CA GLY A 14 -0.13 -59.35 -11.51
C GLY A 14 -0.82 -58.24 -10.64
N PHE A 15 -0.58 -58.26 -9.35
CA PHE A 15 -0.98 -57.19 -8.45
C PHE A 15 -0.10 -55.96 -8.73
N VAL A 16 -0.65 -55.00 -9.47
CA VAL A 16 0.00 -53.70 -9.65
C VAL A 16 -0.16 -52.90 -8.37
N PHE A 17 0.92 -52.84 -7.59
CA PHE A 17 1.02 -51.96 -6.42
C PHE A 17 1.22 -50.53 -6.88
N VAL A 18 0.11 -49.76 -6.96
CA VAL A 18 0.16 -48.33 -7.23
C VAL A 18 0.49 -47.62 -5.92
N PRO A 19 1.68 -46.99 -5.80
CA PRO A 19 2.00 -46.25 -4.59
C PRO A 19 1.01 -45.06 -4.51
N LEU A 20 0.27 -44.97 -3.40
CA LEU A 20 -0.50 -43.77 -3.04
C LEU A 20 0.49 -42.62 -2.86
N LEU A 21 0.61 -41.78 -3.89
CA LEU A 21 1.26 -40.47 -3.77
C LEU A 21 0.46 -39.67 -2.74
N LYS A 22 1.05 -39.49 -1.54
CA LYS A 22 0.55 -38.54 -0.55
C LYS A 22 0.52 -37.17 -1.22
N VAL A 23 -0.67 -36.70 -1.59
CA VAL A 23 -0.89 -35.33 -1.98
C VAL A 23 -0.49 -34.45 -0.79
N SER A 24 0.66 -33.84 -0.92
CA SER A 24 1.19 -32.90 0.09
C SER A 24 0.16 -31.81 0.31
N ALA A 25 -0.26 -31.64 1.55
CA ALA A 25 -1.19 -30.62 1.96
C ALA A 25 -0.71 -29.26 1.46
N LYS A 26 -1.59 -28.58 0.75
CA LYS A 26 -1.41 -27.18 0.31
C LYS A 26 -1.00 -26.36 1.52
N THR A 27 0.22 -25.87 1.54
CA THR A 27 0.69 -24.89 2.53
C THR A 27 -0.31 -23.74 2.52
N GLU A 28 -1.01 -23.50 3.61
CA GLU A 28 -1.89 -22.33 3.77
C GLU A 28 -1.05 -21.09 3.55
N SER A 29 -1.14 -20.53 2.36
CA SER A 29 -0.49 -19.27 2.06
C SER A 29 -1.16 -18.18 2.89
N LYS A 30 -0.36 -17.51 3.73
CA LYS A 30 -0.82 -16.32 4.48
C LYS A 30 -1.68 -15.44 3.57
N PRO A 31 -2.88 -15.01 4.03
CA PRO A 31 -3.76 -14.20 3.21
C PRO A 31 -3.01 -12.98 2.67
N PRO A 32 -3.20 -12.65 1.41
CA PRO A 32 -2.43 -11.61 0.76
C PRO A 32 -2.69 -10.25 1.42
N ALA A 33 -1.62 -9.48 1.65
CA ALA A 33 -1.70 -8.16 2.27
C ALA A 33 -2.71 -7.26 1.54
N MET A 34 -3.64 -6.68 2.30
CA MET A 34 -4.68 -5.77 1.80
C MET A 34 -4.26 -4.30 1.86
N TYR A 35 -3.04 -4.02 2.34
CA TYR A 35 -2.48 -2.67 2.45
C TYR A 35 -1.13 -2.59 1.75
N SER A 36 -0.88 -1.48 1.05
CA SER A 36 0.47 -1.23 0.53
C SER A 36 1.42 -0.86 1.67
N LYS A 37 2.70 -1.23 1.52
CA LYS A 37 3.73 -0.87 2.50
C LYS A 37 3.81 0.65 2.73
N SER A 38 3.67 1.43 1.65
CA SER A 38 3.66 2.90 1.73
C SER A 38 2.48 3.44 2.55
N CYS A 39 1.28 2.86 2.41
CA CYS A 39 0.13 3.25 3.24
C CYS A 39 0.37 2.94 4.73
N LEU A 40 0.94 1.77 5.04
CA LEU A 40 1.21 1.37 6.43
C LEU A 40 2.31 2.20 7.10
N ASN A 41 3.22 2.80 6.34
CA ASN A 41 4.24 3.69 6.88
C ASN A 41 3.63 5.00 7.44
N CYS A 42 2.52 5.45 6.86
CA CYS A 42 1.82 6.67 7.28
C CYS A 42 0.62 6.39 8.20
N HIS A 43 -0.01 5.20 8.07
CA HIS A 43 -1.27 4.84 8.69
C HIS A 43 -1.19 3.44 9.31
N THR A 44 -0.55 3.35 10.47
CA THR A 44 -0.38 2.08 11.18
C THR A 44 -1.70 1.48 11.62
N GLU A 45 -2.71 2.32 11.87
CA GLU A 45 -4.08 1.95 12.23
C GLU A 45 -4.79 1.09 11.19
N PHE A 46 -4.37 1.15 9.92
CA PHE A 46 -4.97 0.31 8.87
C PHE A 46 -4.85 -1.18 9.15
N LYS A 47 -3.84 -1.62 9.90
CA LYS A 47 -3.64 -3.03 10.26
C LYS A 47 -4.82 -3.61 11.04
N GLU A 48 -5.54 -2.77 11.76
CA GLU A 48 -6.64 -3.16 12.67
C GLU A 48 -8.01 -2.98 12.02
N MET A 49 -8.07 -2.34 10.85
CA MET A 49 -9.32 -2.14 10.12
C MET A 49 -9.74 -3.43 9.39
N LYS A 50 -10.91 -3.95 9.77
CA LYS A 50 -11.54 -5.08 9.09
C LYS A 50 -12.12 -4.64 7.75
N ASP A 51 -12.21 -5.57 6.81
CA ASP A 51 -12.85 -5.38 5.49
C ASP A 51 -12.43 -4.07 4.79
N THR A 52 -11.13 -3.77 4.90
CA THR A 52 -10.53 -2.55 4.37
C THR A 52 -9.29 -2.92 3.55
N LEU A 53 -9.08 -2.19 2.47
CA LEU A 53 -7.84 -2.24 1.69
C LEU A 53 -7.32 -0.83 1.42
N ALA A 54 -6.00 -0.69 1.27
CA ALA A 54 -5.39 0.58 0.88
C ALA A 54 -4.24 0.37 -0.12
N GLY A 55 -4.29 1.13 -1.19
CA GLY A 55 -3.33 1.07 -2.28
C GLY A 55 -3.53 2.21 -3.27
N ASN A 56 -2.88 2.12 -4.41
CA ASN A 56 -2.95 3.16 -5.44
C ASN A 56 -3.99 2.80 -6.51
N PHE A 57 -4.89 3.72 -6.80
CA PHE A 57 -5.76 3.63 -7.96
C PHE A 57 -4.94 3.46 -9.25
N LYS A 58 -5.39 2.62 -10.16
CA LYS A 58 -4.76 2.40 -11.46
C LYS A 58 -5.69 2.62 -12.63
N SER A 59 -6.84 2.02 -12.58
CA SER A 59 -7.81 2.14 -13.67
C SER A 59 -9.24 1.91 -13.19
N ARG A 60 -10.18 2.26 -14.04
CA ARG A 60 -11.61 2.07 -13.80
C ARG A 60 -12.29 1.52 -15.06
N SER A 61 -13.17 0.56 -14.89
CA SER A 61 -14.12 0.13 -15.91
C SER A 61 -15.53 0.61 -15.54
N GLY A 62 -16.10 1.47 -16.39
CA GLY A 62 -17.48 1.92 -16.21
C GLY A 62 -18.49 0.81 -16.56
N LYS A 63 -18.18 -0.02 -17.57
CA LYS A 63 -19.02 -1.14 -17.99
C LYS A 63 -19.07 -2.24 -16.93
N ALA A 64 -17.92 -2.62 -16.39
CA ALA A 64 -17.82 -3.64 -15.34
C ALA A 64 -18.07 -3.08 -13.92
N LYS A 65 -18.36 -1.79 -13.78
CA LYS A 65 -18.51 -1.10 -12.48
C LYS A 65 -17.41 -1.52 -11.49
N SER A 66 -16.15 -1.40 -11.92
CA SER A 66 -15.00 -1.86 -11.13
C SER A 66 -13.83 -0.88 -11.22
N ILE A 67 -12.98 -0.92 -10.19
CA ILE A 67 -11.70 -0.22 -10.15
C ILE A 67 -10.58 -1.22 -9.89
N GLN A 68 -9.40 -0.92 -10.40
CA GLN A 68 -8.17 -1.64 -10.10
C GLN A 68 -7.32 -0.84 -9.12
N VAL A 69 -6.91 -1.49 -8.04
CA VAL A 69 -6.07 -0.92 -6.99
C VAL A 69 -4.77 -1.70 -6.91
N LYS A 70 -3.64 -1.01 -7.04
CA LYS A 70 -2.32 -1.62 -6.87
C LYS A 70 -1.94 -1.63 -5.39
N ILE A 71 -1.77 -2.83 -4.84
CA ILE A 71 -1.29 -3.07 -3.48
C ILE A 71 0.06 -3.77 -3.58
N ASN A 72 1.14 -3.05 -3.34
CA ASN A 72 2.51 -3.52 -3.59
C ASN A 72 2.71 -3.96 -5.06
N LYS A 73 3.00 -5.23 -5.29
CA LYS A 73 3.16 -5.82 -6.63
C LYS A 73 1.87 -6.40 -7.21
N ARG A 74 0.77 -6.42 -6.45
CA ARG A 74 -0.49 -7.07 -6.82
C ARG A 74 -1.54 -6.06 -7.27
N MET A 75 -2.35 -6.44 -8.25
CA MET A 75 -3.55 -5.72 -8.65
C MET A 75 -4.76 -6.36 -7.98
N VAL A 76 -5.59 -5.55 -7.36
CA VAL A 76 -6.84 -5.97 -6.72
C VAL A 76 -7.99 -5.32 -7.48
N LEU A 77 -8.93 -6.13 -7.91
CA LEU A 77 -10.17 -5.66 -8.53
C LEU A 77 -11.21 -5.44 -7.43
N VAL A 78 -11.84 -4.28 -7.44
CA VAL A 78 -12.92 -3.94 -6.51
C VAL A 78 -14.10 -3.47 -7.32
N LYS A 79 -15.24 -4.10 -7.14
CA LYS A 79 -16.52 -3.67 -7.74
C LYS A 79 -17.09 -2.50 -6.95
N TYR A 80 -17.94 -1.71 -7.57
CA TYR A 80 -18.70 -0.65 -6.92
C TYR A 80 -20.14 -0.62 -7.45
N THR A 81 -21.03 -0.11 -6.64
CA THR A 81 -22.46 0.00 -6.93
C THR A 81 -22.89 1.47 -6.84
N PRO A 82 -24.12 1.82 -7.20
CA PRO A 82 -24.65 3.17 -6.99
C PRO A 82 -24.62 3.60 -5.53
N GLU A 83 -24.71 2.67 -4.59
CA GLU A 83 -24.71 2.90 -3.14
C GLU A 83 -23.29 3.11 -2.57
N THR A 84 -22.24 2.84 -3.36
CA THR A 84 -20.86 3.06 -2.94
C THR A 84 -20.60 4.54 -2.64
N THR A 85 -20.30 4.85 -1.39
CA THR A 85 -19.94 6.21 -0.97
C THR A 85 -18.53 6.58 -1.45
N VAL A 86 -18.37 7.80 -1.93
CA VAL A 86 -17.07 8.32 -2.39
C VAL A 86 -16.72 9.58 -1.63
N LYS A 87 -15.50 9.66 -1.07
CA LYS A 87 -15.01 10.81 -0.31
C LYS A 87 -13.75 11.41 -0.93
N ASN A 88 -13.60 12.73 -0.78
CA ASN A 88 -12.46 13.55 -1.23
C ASN A 88 -12.31 13.64 -2.77
N VAL A 89 -13.27 13.11 -3.52
CA VAL A 89 -13.47 13.35 -4.95
C VAL A 89 -14.97 13.41 -5.24
N PRO A 90 -15.44 14.19 -6.23
CA PRO A 90 -16.87 14.34 -6.50
C PRO A 90 -17.58 13.03 -6.86
N LYS A 91 -16.91 12.14 -7.57
CA LYS A 91 -17.47 10.86 -8.05
C LYS A 91 -16.33 9.90 -8.48
N ILE A 92 -16.63 8.61 -8.58
CA ILE A 92 -15.66 7.59 -9.03
C ILE A 92 -15.07 7.92 -10.41
N LYS A 93 -15.84 8.53 -11.29
CA LYS A 93 -15.37 8.98 -12.62
C LYS A 93 -14.25 10.04 -12.55
N SER A 94 -14.12 10.74 -11.43
CA SER A 94 -13.08 11.76 -11.21
C SER A 94 -11.73 11.17 -10.77
N LEU A 95 -11.68 9.88 -10.46
CA LEU A 95 -10.41 9.20 -10.16
C LEU A 95 -9.56 9.11 -11.44
N LYS A 96 -8.39 9.73 -11.44
CA LYS A 96 -7.42 9.76 -12.55
C LYS A 96 -5.99 9.64 -12.01
N GLY A 97 -5.09 9.12 -12.83
CA GLY A 97 -3.67 8.98 -12.47
C GLY A 97 -3.45 8.00 -11.31
N THR A 98 -2.42 8.22 -10.53
CA THR A 98 -2.09 7.39 -9.37
C THR A 98 -2.51 8.09 -8.10
N ILE A 99 -3.68 7.75 -7.58
CA ILE A 99 -4.24 8.32 -6.34
C ILE A 99 -4.27 7.24 -5.28
N PRO A 100 -3.71 7.45 -4.07
CA PRO A 100 -3.89 6.56 -2.95
C PRO A 100 -5.36 6.49 -2.54
N LEU A 101 -5.87 5.28 -2.38
CA LEU A 101 -7.24 4.99 -1.95
C LEU A 101 -7.23 4.16 -0.68
N ARG A 102 -8.15 4.45 0.23
CA ARG A 102 -8.63 3.53 1.25
C ARG A 102 -10.04 3.11 0.86
N ILE A 103 -10.32 1.82 0.88
CA ILE A 103 -11.61 1.26 0.47
C ILE A 103 -12.12 0.33 1.55
N HIS A 104 -13.29 0.63 2.09
CA HIS A 104 -14.09 -0.31 2.84
C HIS A 104 -14.90 -1.14 1.86
N TYR A 105 -14.93 -2.44 2.07
CA TYR A 105 -15.61 -3.36 1.17
C TYR A 105 -16.38 -4.44 1.94
N LYS A 106 -17.35 -5.05 1.29
CA LYS A 106 -17.96 -6.32 1.68
C LYS A 106 -17.55 -7.40 0.68
N LYS A 107 -17.52 -8.65 1.12
CA LYS A 107 -17.31 -9.79 0.24
C LYS A 107 -18.64 -10.30 -0.26
N GLU A 108 -18.78 -10.44 -1.56
CA GLU A 108 -19.92 -11.06 -2.21
C GLU A 108 -19.41 -12.21 -3.09
N GLY A 109 -19.47 -13.45 -2.57
CA GLY A 109 -18.78 -14.58 -3.18
C GLY A 109 -17.28 -14.33 -3.27
N ASN A 110 -16.75 -14.33 -4.49
CA ASN A 110 -15.33 -14.06 -4.77
C ASN A 110 -15.02 -12.57 -5.02
N ASP A 111 -16.03 -11.73 -5.03
CA ASP A 111 -15.88 -10.31 -5.34
C ASP A 111 -15.69 -9.46 -4.07
N LEU A 112 -14.89 -8.42 -4.20
CA LEU A 112 -14.82 -7.32 -3.24
C LEU A 112 -15.72 -6.21 -3.76
N VAL A 113 -16.75 -5.85 -3.03
CA VAL A 113 -17.69 -4.77 -3.39
C VAL A 113 -17.48 -3.60 -2.44
N ALA A 114 -17.04 -2.46 -2.97
CA ALA A 114 -16.79 -1.27 -2.18
C ALA A 114 -18.09 -0.73 -1.56
N THR A 115 -18.07 -0.50 -0.25
CA THR A 115 -19.08 0.26 0.46
C THR A 115 -18.70 1.74 0.55
N GLU A 116 -17.39 2.00 0.77
CA GLU A 116 -16.84 3.35 0.78
C GLU A 116 -15.48 3.39 0.06
N ILE A 117 -15.27 4.42 -0.75
CA ILE A 117 -14.00 4.74 -1.40
C ILE A 117 -13.54 6.11 -0.93
N VAL A 118 -12.43 6.17 -0.21
CA VAL A 118 -11.83 7.42 0.26
C VAL A 118 -10.55 7.67 -0.53
N ALA A 119 -10.55 8.67 -1.39
CA ALA A 119 -9.35 9.12 -2.08
C ALA A 119 -8.51 9.98 -1.11
N LYS A 120 -7.18 9.84 -1.16
CA LYS A 120 -6.31 10.77 -0.43
C LYS A 120 -6.56 12.18 -0.96
N PRO A 121 -6.89 13.16 -0.11
CA PRO A 121 -7.17 14.52 -0.55
C PRO A 121 -5.93 15.14 -1.18
N LYS A 122 -6.12 16.01 -2.15
CA LYS A 122 -5.07 16.89 -2.62
C LYS A 122 -4.83 17.96 -1.54
N ILE A 123 -3.64 18.01 -1.01
CA ILE A 123 -3.25 19.04 -0.06
C ILE A 123 -2.84 20.26 -0.88
N THR A 124 -3.43 21.41 -0.59
CA THR A 124 -2.98 22.70 -1.09
C THR A 124 -2.31 23.42 0.08
N VAL A 125 -1.05 23.75 -0.07
CA VAL A 125 -0.30 24.57 0.90
C VAL A 125 -0.38 26.01 0.41
N PRO A 126 -0.77 26.97 1.27
CA PRO A 126 -0.73 28.38 0.93
C PRO A 126 0.68 28.79 0.47
N GLU A 127 0.74 29.68 -0.51
CA GLU A 127 2.03 30.06 -1.13
C GLU A 127 3.00 30.68 -0.12
N GLU A 128 2.47 31.43 0.83
CA GLU A 128 3.21 32.07 1.93
C GLU A 128 3.82 31.05 2.94
N GLN A 129 3.39 29.78 2.87
CA GLN A 129 3.95 28.69 3.66
C GLN A 129 4.93 27.82 2.86
N LEU A 130 5.18 28.17 1.61
CA LEU A 130 6.15 27.49 0.76
C LEU A 130 7.47 28.24 0.80
N ILE A 131 8.55 27.50 0.92
CA ILE A 131 9.90 28.02 0.75
C ILE A 131 10.44 27.58 -0.60
N ASP A 132 11.00 28.46 -1.36
CA ASP A 132 11.63 28.12 -2.63
C ASP A 132 13.06 27.59 -2.45
N VAL A 133 13.61 27.01 -3.51
CA VAL A 133 14.95 26.39 -3.47
C VAL A 133 16.03 27.41 -3.20
N LYS A 134 15.92 28.63 -3.72
CA LYS A 134 16.92 29.69 -3.55
C LYS A 134 16.98 30.17 -2.10
N GLU A 135 15.82 30.44 -1.51
CA GLU A 135 15.69 30.85 -0.12
C GLU A 135 16.19 29.73 0.81
N LEU A 136 15.75 28.48 0.60
CA LEU A 136 16.22 27.33 1.37
C LEU A 136 17.73 27.16 1.27
N THR A 137 18.31 27.28 0.08
CA THR A 137 19.77 27.18 -0.13
C THR A 137 20.53 28.26 0.68
N THR A 138 20.00 29.48 0.71
CA THR A 138 20.59 30.57 1.48
C THR A 138 20.56 30.27 2.98
N LEU A 139 19.43 29.78 3.50
CA LEU A 139 19.30 29.40 4.91
C LEU A 139 20.24 28.24 5.28
N VAL A 140 20.30 27.20 4.44
CA VAL A 140 21.16 26.02 4.65
C VAL A 140 22.65 26.44 4.67
N ALA A 141 23.06 27.37 3.81
CA ALA A 141 24.42 27.89 3.79
C ALA A 141 24.80 28.68 5.08
N GLN A 142 23.81 29.31 5.72
CA GLN A 142 24.02 30.00 7.03
C GLN A 142 24.10 28.99 8.18
N GLY A 143 23.51 27.83 8.04
CA GLY A 143 23.38 26.84 9.08
C GLY A 143 22.20 27.09 10.04
N PRO A 144 21.72 26.04 10.75
CA PRO A 144 20.51 26.10 11.57
C PRO A 144 20.63 27.03 12.79
N GLU A 145 21.82 27.23 13.33
CA GLU A 145 22.04 28.13 14.48
C GLU A 145 21.94 29.58 14.05
N LYS A 146 22.74 30.00 13.04
CA LYS A 146 22.76 31.37 12.56
C LYS A 146 21.48 31.78 11.84
N GLY A 147 20.89 30.85 11.07
CA GLY A 147 19.63 31.06 10.37
C GLY A 147 18.38 30.89 11.26
N ASN A 148 18.57 30.51 12.54
CA ASN A 148 17.51 30.29 13.54
C ASN A 148 16.34 29.45 13.03
N PHE A 149 16.62 28.31 12.40
CA PHE A 149 15.59 27.40 11.88
C PHE A 149 15.84 25.95 12.30
N LEU A 150 14.79 25.11 12.20
CA LEU A 150 14.89 23.65 12.20
C LEU A 150 14.49 23.15 10.82
N LEU A 151 15.41 22.49 10.13
CA LEU A 151 15.10 21.79 8.89
C LEU A 151 14.76 20.32 9.20
N MET A 152 13.55 19.91 8.86
CA MET A 152 13.01 18.60 9.22
C MET A 152 12.72 17.75 7.98
N ASP A 153 13.37 16.58 7.90
CA ASP A 153 13.05 15.56 6.91
C ASP A 153 11.94 14.64 7.43
N SER A 154 10.76 14.80 6.85
CA SER A 154 9.57 14.01 7.23
C SER A 154 9.43 12.69 6.47
N ARG A 155 10.37 12.37 5.57
CA ARG A 155 10.40 11.09 4.84
C ARG A 155 10.72 9.93 5.78
N PRO A 156 10.44 8.67 5.37
CA PRO A 156 10.92 7.50 6.11
C PRO A 156 12.44 7.56 6.34
N GLY A 157 12.91 7.12 7.53
CA GLY A 157 14.33 7.21 7.89
C GLY A 157 15.30 6.58 6.90
N ILE A 158 14.87 5.55 6.15
CA ILE A 158 15.68 4.98 5.08
C ILE A 158 15.98 6.00 3.97
N LYS A 159 15.02 6.87 3.65
CA LYS A 159 15.20 7.94 2.65
C LYS A 159 16.15 9.02 3.13
N PHE A 160 16.10 9.33 4.42
CA PHE A 160 17.08 10.21 5.04
C PHE A 160 18.51 9.66 4.91
N ASN A 161 18.69 8.36 5.16
CA ASN A 161 19.99 7.70 5.06
C ASN A 161 20.52 7.59 3.63
N GLU A 162 19.63 7.47 2.62
CA GLU A 162 19.99 7.49 1.20
C GLU A 162 20.48 8.87 0.74
N GLY A 163 20.04 9.95 1.38
CA GLY A 163 20.42 11.33 1.10
C GLY A 163 19.42 12.32 1.66
N HIS A 164 19.91 13.42 2.23
CA HIS A 164 19.11 14.47 2.83
C HIS A 164 19.76 15.85 2.64
N ILE A 165 18.99 16.91 2.86
CA ILE A 165 19.50 18.28 2.79
C ILE A 165 20.44 18.49 3.98
N PRO A 166 21.65 19.08 3.79
CA PRO A 166 22.60 19.34 4.88
C PRO A 166 21.94 20.09 6.04
N GLY A 167 22.22 19.65 7.27
CA GLY A 167 21.64 20.24 8.48
C GLY A 167 20.22 19.79 8.80
N ALA A 168 19.60 18.94 7.99
CA ALA A 168 18.27 18.39 8.28
C ALA A 168 18.30 17.36 9.40
N VAL A 169 17.24 17.35 10.21
CA VAL A 169 16.99 16.36 11.26
C VAL A 169 15.91 15.39 10.78
N SER A 170 16.18 14.08 10.89
CA SER A 170 15.19 13.05 10.52
C SER A 170 14.10 12.96 11.58
N ILE A 171 12.89 13.37 11.20
CA ILE A 171 11.66 13.21 11.99
C ILE A 171 10.57 12.65 11.08
N PRO A 172 10.58 11.34 10.83
CA PRO A 172 9.59 10.70 9.95
C PRO A 172 8.16 11.00 10.40
N PHE A 173 7.28 11.33 9.47
CA PHE A 173 5.88 11.66 9.77
C PHE A 173 5.20 10.62 10.67
N SER A 174 5.40 9.34 10.41
CA SER A 174 4.85 8.24 11.21
C SER A 174 5.38 8.18 12.65
N LYS A 175 6.53 8.83 12.95
CA LYS A 175 7.15 8.88 14.26
C LYS A 175 7.09 10.27 14.91
N MET A 176 6.54 11.25 14.25
CA MET A 176 6.52 12.65 14.72
C MET A 176 5.91 12.76 16.13
N LYS A 177 4.85 12.02 16.41
CA LYS A 177 4.18 12.02 17.73
C LYS A 177 5.10 11.53 18.86
N SER A 178 5.96 10.55 18.60
CA SER A 178 6.92 9.99 19.58
C SER A 178 8.27 10.74 19.60
N MET A 179 8.51 11.64 18.67
CA MET A 179 9.76 12.42 18.55
C MET A 179 9.56 13.92 18.81
N LYS A 180 8.53 14.25 19.61
CA LYS A 180 8.21 15.66 19.94
C LYS A 180 9.33 16.40 20.66
N ASP A 181 10.15 15.67 21.38
CA ASP A 181 11.35 16.16 22.06
C ASP A 181 12.40 16.77 21.12
N LYS A 182 12.38 16.38 19.85
CA LYS A 182 13.24 16.93 18.80
C LYS A 182 12.74 18.25 18.21
N LEU A 183 11.51 18.63 18.51
CA LEU A 183 10.96 19.91 18.08
C LEU A 183 11.48 21.04 19.00
N PRO A 184 11.68 22.26 18.45
CA PRO A 184 12.14 23.38 19.26
C PRO A 184 11.11 23.72 20.34
N LYS A 185 11.60 24.07 21.54
CA LYS A 185 10.75 24.56 22.62
C LYS A 185 10.22 25.97 22.34
N ASP A 186 11.03 26.79 21.66
CA ASP A 186 10.60 28.08 21.16
C ASP A 186 9.60 27.91 20.01
N LYS A 187 8.38 28.32 20.24
CA LYS A 187 7.29 28.25 19.28
C LYS A 187 7.39 29.22 18.11
N ASN A 188 8.27 30.24 18.24
CA ASN A 188 8.51 31.20 17.18
C ASN A 188 9.67 30.80 16.27
N LYS A 189 10.39 29.71 16.59
CA LYS A 189 11.49 29.23 15.76
C LYS A 189 10.92 28.71 14.43
N LEU A 190 11.50 29.15 13.32
CA LEU A 190 11.09 28.68 11.97
C LEU A 190 11.32 27.18 11.85
N ILE A 191 10.29 26.45 11.48
CA ILE A 191 10.37 25.03 11.16
C ILE A 191 10.12 24.86 9.67
N ILE A 192 11.13 24.35 8.96
CA ILE A 192 11.05 24.01 7.54
C ILE A 192 10.99 22.49 7.46
N PHE A 193 9.94 21.94 6.88
CA PHE A 193 9.84 20.50 6.68
C PHE A 193 9.65 20.15 5.22
N TYR A 194 10.21 19.02 4.81
CA TYR A 194 10.06 18.50 3.46
C TYR A 194 9.74 17.00 3.47
N CYS A 195 9.10 16.55 2.39
CA CYS A 195 8.68 15.18 2.16
C CYS A 195 8.77 14.88 0.65
N GLU A 196 8.30 13.70 0.22
CA GLU A 196 8.24 13.29 -1.21
C GLU A 196 7.09 13.94 -2.00
N GLY A 197 6.45 14.98 -1.50
CA GLY A 197 5.38 15.73 -2.15
C GLY A 197 4.10 15.84 -1.32
N PHE A 198 3.11 16.56 -1.86
CA PHE A 198 1.86 16.93 -1.20
C PHE A 198 0.77 15.85 -1.27
N ARG A 199 1.12 14.57 -1.50
CA ARG A 199 0.13 13.47 -1.56
C ARG A 199 0.54 12.28 -0.72
#